data_3766ff7b960a09b473676278e738a79a
#
_entry.id   3766ff7b960a09b473676278e738a79a
#
_cell.length_a   1.000
_cell.length_b   1.000
_cell.length_c   1.000
_cell.angle_alpha   90.00
_cell.angle_beta   90.00
_cell.angle_gamma   90.00
#
_symmetry.space_group_name_H-M   'P 1'
#
loop_
_entity.id
_entity.type
_entity.pdbx_description
1 polymer ?
#
loop_
_entity_poly.entity_id
_entity_poly.type
_entity_poly.pdbx_seq_one_letter_code
_entity_poly.pdbx_strand_id
1 'polypeptide(L)'
;MSERRDGELSDQTLLEAERPASRVEGGEGGRQRPRSRASAPSRPLDLERGEQPAAEPRDRPASEPKGPQSEAEAGPRGGDQAGKEGHRSWIRRHPLGAALALLFLVLAGAAGYLYWDQSSHFESTDDAFIAARQFAIAPQVAGYVTAVPVTDNQHVEKGGVIARIDQRDYRAALAQAQAQVEGAQAGIHTIDAEIATQDAQIASAEAQVAQAQANLELSKVTWGRDKPLVNQGWATAQQGTIDVQNLKAQQAAVDSAQATLKVAQRQVETLRAQRASAEATFAQAQAQRDQAQLNLGYTTVTADQPGTVVNLTGAVGQYAQPGTDLSMFVPDEIWVVANYKETQLDRMRPGQPVDIEIDAYPERDFHGHVASVQPGSGTAFSLLPAENATGNYVKIVQRVPVKIIVDNPPADVALGPGMSVVPTVRVDPSPSLYERLKAGVEQWWRRV
;
A
#
# COMPACT_ATOMS: atom_id res chain seq x y z
N MET A 1 28.05 39.49 19.17
CA MET A 1 27.89 40.24 20.41
C MET A 1 26.62 39.67 21.00
N SER A 2 26.73 38.61 21.79
CA SER A 2 26.88 38.55 23.26
C SER A 2 25.56 38.97 23.90
N GLU A 3 24.83 38.22 24.68
CA GLU A 3 25.08 37.27 25.79
C GLU A 3 23.74 36.68 26.15
N ARG A 4 23.53 35.38 26.26
CA ARG A 4 23.62 34.48 27.44
C ARG A 4 22.95 34.97 28.71
N ARG A 5 22.00 34.20 29.23
CA ARG A 5 21.93 33.51 30.54
C ARG A 5 20.53 32.93 30.75
N ASP A 6 20.35 31.68 30.85
CA ASP A 6 20.54 30.73 31.99
C ASP A 6 19.67 31.04 33.23
N GLY A 7 19.01 30.01 33.68
CA GLY A 7 18.39 29.85 35.01
C GLY A 7 17.12 29.00 34.91
N GLU A 8 17.11 27.73 34.94
CA GLU A 8 17.28 26.72 36.02
C GLU A 8 16.20 26.77 37.14
N LEU A 9 15.63 25.57 37.25
CA LEU A 9 15.27 24.81 38.45
C LEU A 9 13.88 24.91 39.09
N SER A 10 13.28 23.71 39.07
CA SER A 10 12.63 23.03 40.20
C SER A 10 11.28 23.52 40.68
N ASP A 11 10.24 22.72 40.78
CA ASP A 11 10.14 21.67 41.79
C ASP A 11 8.88 20.82 41.60
N GLN A 12 9.00 19.60 42.00
CA GLN A 12 8.02 18.56 42.16
C GLN A 12 6.97 18.99 43.20
N THR A 13 5.73 18.59 43.01
CA THR A 13 5.00 17.94 44.14
C THR A 13 3.82 17.13 43.65
N LEU A 14 3.87 15.87 43.93
CA LEU A 14 2.80 14.88 44.10
C LEU A 14 1.60 15.45 44.89
N LEU A 15 0.39 15.09 44.48
CA LEU A 15 -0.71 14.76 45.38
C LEU A 15 -1.68 13.78 44.70
N GLU A 16 -1.55 12.55 45.15
CA GLU A 16 -2.59 11.52 45.24
C GLU A 16 -3.73 11.97 46.16
N ALA A 17 -4.97 11.71 45.77
CA ALA A 17 -6.12 11.47 46.66
C ALA A 17 -7.34 11.23 45.78
N GLU A 18 -7.85 10.07 45.85
CA GLU A 18 -8.91 9.44 46.61
C GLU A 18 -10.20 9.28 45.81
N ARG A 19 -10.54 8.01 45.60
CA ARG A 19 -11.92 7.54 45.34
C ARG A 19 -12.75 7.61 46.63
N PRO A 20 -14.06 7.74 46.52
CA PRO A 20 -14.93 6.92 47.36
C PRO A 20 -15.88 6.04 46.58
N ALA A 21 -15.91 4.80 47.00
CA ALA A 21 -16.97 3.83 46.80
C ALA A 21 -18.19 4.24 47.65
N SER A 22 -19.38 4.17 47.08
CA SER A 22 -20.59 4.03 47.87
C SER A 22 -21.51 2.96 47.29
N ARG A 23 -21.60 1.93 48.06
CA ARG A 23 -22.52 0.79 48.08
C ARG A 23 -23.86 1.28 48.63
N VAL A 24 -24.98 0.96 47.95
CA VAL A 24 -26.29 0.88 48.57
C VAL A 24 -27.01 -0.35 48.00
N GLU A 25 -27.42 -1.15 48.96
CA GLU A 25 -28.24 -2.37 48.85
C GLU A 25 -29.71 -2.07 48.55
N GLY A 26 -30.36 -3.07 47.95
CA GLY A 26 -31.67 -3.50 48.42
C GLY A 26 -32.86 -3.23 47.51
N GLY A 27 -33.51 -4.28 47.02
CA GLY A 27 -34.86 -4.23 46.48
C GLY A 27 -35.26 -5.46 45.68
N GLU A 28 -35.74 -6.49 46.34
CA GLU A 28 -36.40 -7.69 45.83
C GLU A 28 -37.60 -7.38 44.95
N GLY A 29 -37.82 -8.16 43.92
CA GLY A 29 -39.09 -8.15 43.17
C GLY A 29 -39.05 -9.16 42.02
N GLY A 30 -39.39 -10.41 42.33
CA GLY A 30 -39.42 -11.54 41.43
C GLY A 30 -40.46 -11.45 40.31
N ARG A 31 -40.18 -12.17 39.22
CA ARG A 31 -41.13 -13.17 38.63
C ARG A 31 -40.60 -13.70 37.29
N GLN A 32 -40.49 -15.04 37.33
CA GLN A 32 -40.83 -15.99 36.26
C GLN A 32 -40.01 -16.03 34.96
N ARG A 33 -39.11 -17.01 34.92
CA ARG A 33 -38.65 -17.70 33.69
C ARG A 33 -39.77 -18.57 33.12
N PRO A 34 -39.87 -18.73 31.82
CA PRO A 34 -40.27 -20.01 31.24
C PRO A 34 -39.04 -20.83 30.81
N ARG A 35 -39.03 -22.06 31.30
CA ARG A 35 -38.18 -23.14 30.85
C ARG A 35 -38.58 -23.53 29.43
N SER A 36 -37.61 -23.66 28.52
CA SER A 36 -37.76 -24.56 27.37
C SER A 36 -36.49 -25.37 27.17
N ARG A 37 -36.64 -26.60 27.47
CA ARG A 37 -36.25 -27.83 26.79
C ARG A 37 -34.82 -27.91 26.24
N ALA A 38 -34.04 -28.65 26.96
CA ALA A 38 -32.90 -29.43 26.52
C ALA A 38 -33.28 -30.31 25.31
N SER A 39 -32.49 -30.23 24.26
CA SER A 39 -32.42 -31.26 23.22
C SER A 39 -31.07 -31.93 23.33
N ALA A 40 -31.10 -33.21 23.43
CA ALA A 40 -30.03 -34.15 23.61
C ALA A 40 -29.08 -34.21 22.37
N PRO A 41 -27.84 -34.71 22.52
CA PRO A 41 -26.89 -34.82 21.44
C PRO A 41 -27.27 -36.06 20.56
N SER A 42 -27.34 -35.80 19.25
CA SER A 42 -27.45 -36.83 18.23
C SER A 42 -26.12 -37.59 18.09
N ARG A 43 -26.23 -38.91 18.23
CA ARG A 43 -25.24 -39.94 17.95
C ARG A 43 -24.73 -39.86 16.51
N PRO A 44 -23.47 -40.23 16.27
CA PRO A 44 -23.00 -40.49 14.90
C PRO A 44 -23.60 -41.81 14.36
N LEU A 45 -24.06 -41.72 13.14
CA LEU A 45 -24.47 -42.86 12.34
C LEU A 45 -23.23 -43.65 11.91
N ASP A 46 -23.18 -44.89 12.36
CA ASP A 46 -22.35 -45.94 11.79
C ASP A 46 -22.81 -46.17 10.35
N LEU A 47 -21.94 -45.94 9.41
CA LEU A 47 -22.08 -46.44 8.04
C LEU A 47 -21.28 -47.71 7.90
N GLU A 48 -22.04 -48.70 7.56
CA GLU A 48 -21.69 -50.09 7.33
C GLU A 48 -20.44 -50.27 6.44
N ARG A 49 -19.67 -51.19 6.92
CA ARG A 49 -18.56 -51.89 6.33
C ARG A 49 -19.01 -52.59 5.05
N GLY A 50 -18.70 -52.05 3.89
CA GLY A 50 -18.77 -52.80 2.62
C GLY A 50 -17.54 -53.68 2.47
N GLU A 51 -17.79 -54.95 2.39
CA GLU A 51 -16.83 -56.02 2.17
C GLU A 51 -16.03 -55.83 0.88
N GLN A 52 -14.71 -55.85 0.99
CA GLN A 52 -13.80 -56.12 -0.11
C GLN A 52 -13.72 -57.62 -0.36
N PRO A 53 -13.83 -58.08 -1.60
CA PRO A 53 -13.42 -59.44 -1.92
C PRO A 53 -11.90 -59.51 -2.03
N ALA A 54 -11.37 -60.49 -1.33
CA ALA A 54 -9.98 -60.91 -1.37
C ALA A 54 -9.54 -61.30 -2.77
N ALA A 55 -8.42 -60.73 -3.23
CA ALA A 55 -7.65 -61.29 -4.35
C ALA A 55 -6.43 -62.02 -3.80
N GLU A 56 -6.34 -63.28 -4.13
CA GLU A 56 -5.31 -64.22 -3.78
C GLU A 56 -3.91 -63.80 -4.24
N PRO A 57 -2.89 -64.25 -3.53
CA PRO A 57 -1.50 -63.97 -3.86
C PRO A 57 -0.99 -64.95 -4.94
N ARG A 58 -0.49 -64.43 -6.03
CA ARG A 58 0.32 -65.23 -6.96
C ARG A 58 1.80 -65.12 -6.65
N ASP A 59 2.29 -66.32 -6.39
CA ASP A 59 3.64 -66.80 -6.21
C ASP A 59 4.77 -66.03 -6.87
N ARG A 60 5.74 -65.71 -6.05
CA ARG A 60 7.17 -65.63 -6.41
C ARG A 60 7.71 -67.03 -6.67
N PRO A 61 8.74 -67.15 -7.50
CA PRO A 61 9.90 -67.84 -7.03
C PRO A 61 11.12 -66.95 -6.92
N ALA A 62 11.67 -66.98 -5.75
CA ALA A 62 13.00 -66.57 -5.41
C ALA A 62 14.00 -67.49 -6.16
N SER A 63 15.08 -66.91 -6.61
CA SER A 63 16.31 -67.66 -6.83
C SER A 63 17.45 -66.86 -6.21
N GLU A 64 17.86 -67.40 -5.10
CA GLU A 64 19.07 -67.06 -4.36
C GLU A 64 20.35 -67.41 -5.11
N PRO A 65 21.45 -66.80 -4.70
CA PRO A 65 22.77 -66.98 -5.34
C PRO A 65 23.49 -68.17 -4.73
N LYS A 66 24.18 -68.90 -5.52
CA LYS A 66 25.23 -69.83 -5.05
C LYS A 66 26.58 -69.35 -5.51
N GLY A 67 27.37 -68.90 -4.57
CA GLY A 67 28.83 -68.87 -4.67
C GLY A 67 29.40 -70.28 -4.36
N PRO A 68 30.67 -70.38 -4.06
CA PRO A 68 31.69 -70.88 -4.95
C PRO A 68 32.22 -72.24 -4.41
N GLN A 69 32.94 -72.94 -5.21
CA GLN A 69 33.97 -73.91 -4.85
C GLN A 69 34.44 -74.58 -6.15
N SER A 70 35.67 -74.46 -6.49
CA SER A 70 36.86 -75.12 -5.92
C SER A 70 37.42 -76.18 -6.85
N GLU A 71 38.67 -76.06 -7.04
CA GLU A 71 39.70 -77.10 -7.30
C GLU A 71 39.75 -77.70 -8.72
N ALA A 72 40.79 -77.34 -9.34
CA ALA A 72 42.09 -77.94 -9.41
C ALA A 72 42.20 -78.97 -10.56
N GLU A 73 43.04 -78.78 -11.46
CA GLU A 73 44.25 -79.52 -11.70
C GLU A 73 44.89 -79.19 -13.06
N ALA A 74 46.10 -78.85 -12.89
CA ALA A 74 47.31 -79.23 -13.60
C ALA A 74 47.33 -79.29 -15.11
N GLY A 75 48.03 -78.35 -15.67
CA GLY A 75 49.06 -78.24 -16.74
C GLY A 75 49.18 -79.30 -17.77
N PRO A 76 50.15 -79.23 -18.68
CA PRO A 76 51.14 -78.15 -18.95
C PRO A 76 51.36 -77.79 -20.45
N ARG A 77 52.05 -76.67 -20.61
CA ARG A 77 53.02 -76.41 -21.72
C ARG A 77 52.49 -76.10 -23.12
N GLY A 78 52.85 -74.96 -23.52
CA GLY A 78 52.94 -74.51 -24.90
C GLY A 78 53.15 -73.02 -24.92
N GLY A 79 54.44 -72.64 -24.98
CA GLY A 79 54.82 -71.26 -25.15
C GLY A 79 54.47 -70.75 -26.54
N ASP A 80 54.02 -69.53 -26.55
CA ASP A 80 54.39 -68.67 -27.70
C ASP A 80 54.45 -67.22 -27.23
N GLN A 81 55.63 -66.71 -27.34
CA GLN A 81 55.93 -65.29 -27.26
C GLN A 81 55.31 -64.64 -28.48
N ALA A 82 54.25 -63.90 -28.35
CA ALA A 82 53.82 -62.95 -29.35
C ALA A 82 53.88 -61.57 -28.76
N GLY A 83 54.82 -60.90 -29.02
CA GLY A 83 55.29 -59.64 -29.41
C GLY A 83 54.38 -58.48 -28.97
N LYS A 84 54.90 -57.67 -28.03
CA LYS A 84 54.61 -56.24 -27.97
C LYS A 84 54.99 -55.58 -29.34
N GLU A 85 54.19 -55.77 -30.35
CA GLU A 85 54.32 -54.97 -31.55
C GLU A 85 53.55 -53.69 -31.41
N GLY A 86 54.32 -52.66 -31.31
CA GLY A 86 53.95 -51.30 -31.08
C GLY A 86 52.91 -50.75 -32.06
N HIS A 87 51.97 -50.06 -31.50
CA HIS A 87 51.12 -49.10 -32.21
C HIS A 87 51.84 -47.92 -32.87
N ARG A 88 53.16 -48.02 -33.00
CA ARG A 88 54.04 -47.04 -33.69
C ARG A 88 54.13 -47.19 -35.19
N SER A 89 53.65 -48.26 -35.81
CA SER A 89 53.88 -48.52 -37.24
C SER A 89 52.80 -47.94 -38.17
N TRP A 90 51.56 -47.68 -37.67
CA TRP A 90 50.51 -47.18 -38.56
C TRP A 90 50.67 -45.68 -38.86
N ILE A 91 51.18 -44.85 -37.95
CA ILE A 91 51.46 -43.42 -38.13
C ILE A 91 52.55 -43.17 -39.15
N ARG A 92 53.55 -44.09 -39.24
CA ARG A 92 54.65 -43.99 -40.25
C ARG A 92 54.24 -44.39 -41.64
N ARG A 93 53.16 -45.18 -41.81
CA ARG A 93 52.69 -45.65 -43.13
C ARG A 93 51.76 -44.67 -43.84
N HIS A 94 51.12 -43.76 -43.09
CA HIS A 94 50.20 -42.76 -43.63
C HIS A 94 50.47 -41.38 -43.07
N PRO A 95 51.55 -40.70 -43.41
CA PRO A 95 51.89 -39.39 -42.84
C PRO A 95 50.85 -38.32 -43.17
N LEU A 96 50.18 -38.41 -44.33
CA LEU A 96 49.06 -37.55 -44.69
C LEU A 96 47.84 -37.78 -43.78
N GLY A 97 47.52 -39.04 -43.45
CA GLY A 97 46.45 -39.39 -42.55
C GLY A 97 46.70 -38.89 -41.07
N ALA A 98 47.97 -39.03 -40.61
CA ALA A 98 48.37 -38.51 -39.30
C ALA A 98 48.34 -36.98 -39.26
N ALA A 99 48.77 -36.31 -40.35
CA ALA A 99 48.70 -34.86 -40.47
C ALA A 99 47.23 -34.35 -40.50
N LEU A 100 46.34 -35.05 -41.24
CA LEU A 100 44.90 -34.74 -41.24
C LEU A 100 44.25 -35.00 -39.90
N ALA A 101 44.56 -36.07 -39.16
CA ALA A 101 44.11 -36.37 -37.87
C ALA A 101 44.57 -35.30 -36.85
N LEU A 102 45.84 -34.88 -36.93
CA LEU A 102 46.36 -33.79 -36.05
C LEU A 102 45.67 -32.44 -36.38
N LEU A 103 45.50 -32.14 -37.70
CA LEU A 103 44.77 -30.93 -38.14
C LEU A 103 43.33 -30.95 -37.60
N PHE A 104 42.63 -32.10 -37.71
CA PHE A 104 41.27 -32.26 -37.17
C PHE A 104 41.23 -32.08 -35.65
N LEU A 105 42.21 -32.62 -34.92
CA LEU A 105 42.29 -32.49 -33.47
C LEU A 105 42.56 -31.05 -33.05
N VAL A 106 43.42 -30.32 -33.81
CA VAL A 106 43.67 -28.89 -33.57
C VAL A 106 42.41 -28.06 -33.86
N LEU A 107 41.70 -28.36 -34.97
CA LEU A 107 40.43 -27.68 -35.30
C LEU A 107 39.34 -27.99 -34.29
N ALA A 108 39.21 -29.24 -33.86
CA ALA A 108 38.27 -29.62 -32.79
C ALA A 108 38.61 -28.96 -31.46
N GLY A 109 39.88 -28.87 -31.09
CA GLY A 109 40.35 -28.14 -29.90
C GLY A 109 40.10 -26.65 -30.00
N ALA A 110 40.33 -26.04 -31.16
CA ALA A 110 40.03 -24.63 -31.41
C ALA A 110 38.51 -24.35 -31.35
N ALA A 111 37.70 -25.21 -31.97
CA ALA A 111 36.23 -25.11 -31.91
C ALA A 111 35.72 -25.31 -30.49
N GLY A 112 36.26 -26.27 -29.74
CA GLY A 112 35.94 -26.49 -28.34
C GLY A 112 36.30 -25.29 -27.46
N TYR A 113 37.47 -24.67 -27.70
CA TYR A 113 37.88 -23.48 -26.98
C TYR A 113 37.00 -22.26 -27.30
N LEU A 114 36.63 -22.05 -28.57
CA LEU A 114 35.72 -20.98 -28.99
C LEU A 114 34.33 -21.19 -28.41
N TYR A 115 33.85 -22.43 -28.36
CA TYR A 115 32.58 -22.75 -27.72
C TYR A 115 32.61 -22.49 -26.20
N TRP A 116 33.68 -22.88 -25.53
CA TRP A 116 33.86 -22.64 -24.10
C TRP A 116 33.97 -21.13 -23.79
N ASP A 117 34.75 -20.39 -24.60
CA ASP A 117 34.88 -18.94 -24.50
C ASP A 117 33.50 -18.26 -24.66
N GLN A 118 32.77 -18.60 -25.72
CA GLN A 118 31.42 -18.08 -25.97
C GLN A 118 30.48 -18.41 -24.80
N SER A 119 30.44 -19.66 -24.34
CA SER A 119 29.60 -20.12 -23.25
C SER A 119 29.92 -19.44 -21.90
N SER A 120 31.18 -19.02 -21.70
CA SER A 120 31.61 -18.38 -20.47
C SER A 120 31.14 -16.90 -20.32
N HIS A 121 30.68 -16.28 -21.43
CA HIS A 121 30.19 -14.90 -21.46
C HIS A 121 28.69 -14.80 -21.11
N PHE A 122 27.98 -15.92 -21.11
CA PHE A 122 26.55 -15.98 -20.93
C PHE A 122 26.17 -16.91 -19.78
N GLU A 123 25.21 -16.50 -18.97
CA GLU A 123 24.59 -17.34 -17.96
C GLU A 123 23.09 -17.43 -18.24
N SER A 124 22.57 -18.66 -18.30
CA SER A 124 21.14 -18.91 -18.55
C SER A 124 20.52 -19.76 -17.45
N THR A 125 19.23 -19.67 -17.31
CA THR A 125 18.43 -20.53 -16.42
C THR A 125 17.10 -20.89 -17.07
N ASP A 126 16.66 -22.11 -16.87
CA ASP A 126 15.36 -22.64 -17.24
C ASP A 126 14.29 -22.45 -16.11
N ASP A 127 14.73 -22.01 -14.93
CA ASP A 127 13.87 -21.75 -13.79
C ASP A 127 13.56 -20.25 -13.72
N ALA A 128 12.76 -19.77 -14.66
CA ALA A 128 12.34 -18.39 -14.71
C ALA A 128 10.91 -18.26 -15.24
N PHE A 129 10.23 -17.24 -14.75
CA PHE A 129 8.84 -16.96 -15.12
C PHE A 129 8.55 -15.47 -15.10
N ILE A 130 7.53 -15.06 -15.86
CA ILE A 130 7.01 -13.70 -15.82
C ILE A 130 6.23 -13.51 -14.53
N ALA A 131 6.45 -12.40 -13.87
CA ALA A 131 5.76 -11.99 -12.66
C ALA A 131 5.14 -10.59 -12.83
N ALA A 132 4.06 -10.33 -12.14
CA ALA A 132 3.44 -9.03 -12.00
C ALA A 132 2.90 -8.85 -10.59
N ARG A 133 2.68 -7.61 -10.15
CA ARG A 133 1.98 -7.34 -8.88
C ARG A 133 0.47 -7.43 -9.09
N GLN A 134 -0.02 -8.64 -9.26
CA GLN A 134 -1.45 -8.87 -9.36
C GLN A 134 -2.16 -8.62 -8.02
N PHE A 135 -3.36 -8.06 -8.07
CA PHE A 135 -4.19 -7.81 -6.89
C PHE A 135 -5.67 -7.99 -7.20
N ALA A 136 -6.45 -8.29 -6.16
CA ALA A 136 -7.89 -8.39 -6.30
C ALA A 136 -8.51 -6.99 -6.31
N ILE A 137 -9.49 -6.77 -7.19
CA ILE A 137 -10.32 -5.57 -7.21
C ILE A 137 -11.57 -5.84 -6.40
N ALA A 138 -11.74 -5.08 -5.32
CA ALA A 138 -12.87 -5.14 -4.42
C ALA A 138 -13.53 -3.76 -4.26
N PRO A 139 -14.86 -3.68 -4.11
CA PRO A 139 -15.52 -2.43 -3.82
C PRO A 139 -15.20 -1.95 -2.41
N GLN A 140 -15.23 -0.64 -2.20
CA GLN A 140 -15.05 -0.02 -0.89
C GLN A 140 -16.39 0.22 -0.17
N VAL A 141 -17.51 0.07 -0.88
CA VAL A 141 -18.88 0.29 -0.37
C VAL A 141 -19.77 -0.90 -0.72
N ALA A 142 -20.77 -1.16 0.12
CA ALA A 142 -21.71 -2.26 -0.06
C ALA A 142 -22.83 -1.86 -1.02
N GLY A 143 -23.37 -2.84 -1.78
CA GLY A 143 -24.54 -2.64 -2.62
C GLY A 143 -24.65 -3.66 -3.74
N TYR A 144 -25.73 -3.56 -4.51
CA TYR A 144 -25.93 -4.41 -5.67
C TYR A 144 -25.11 -3.91 -6.86
N VAL A 145 -24.44 -4.82 -7.55
CA VAL A 145 -23.74 -4.53 -8.80
C VAL A 145 -24.78 -4.29 -9.90
N THR A 146 -24.78 -3.10 -10.46
CA THR A 146 -25.73 -2.69 -11.51
C THR A 146 -25.19 -2.86 -12.92
N ALA A 147 -23.87 -2.78 -13.08
CA ALA A 147 -23.20 -2.98 -14.35
C ALA A 147 -21.76 -3.43 -14.16
N VAL A 148 -21.32 -4.31 -15.06
CA VAL A 148 -19.93 -4.73 -15.22
C VAL A 148 -19.60 -4.52 -16.71
N PRO A 149 -19.04 -3.36 -17.07
CA PRO A 149 -18.83 -3.01 -18.49
C PRO A 149 -17.61 -3.69 -19.11
N VAL A 150 -16.83 -4.44 -18.31
CA VAL A 150 -15.63 -5.15 -18.77
C VAL A 150 -15.91 -6.65 -18.91
N THR A 151 -15.09 -7.30 -19.74
CA THR A 151 -15.10 -8.75 -19.93
C THR A 151 -13.80 -9.34 -19.40
N ASP A 152 -13.80 -10.66 -19.21
CA ASP A 152 -12.60 -11.38 -18.81
C ASP A 152 -11.49 -11.24 -19.87
N ASN A 153 -10.24 -11.09 -19.44
CA ASN A 153 -9.05 -10.86 -20.24
C ASN A 153 -9.08 -9.53 -21.05
N GLN A 154 -9.91 -8.57 -20.65
CA GLN A 154 -9.95 -7.25 -21.27
C GLN A 154 -8.88 -6.33 -20.65
N HIS A 155 -8.11 -5.68 -21.52
CA HIS A 155 -7.23 -4.58 -21.11
C HIS A 155 -8.04 -3.33 -20.79
N VAL A 156 -7.71 -2.68 -19.68
CA VAL A 156 -8.38 -1.49 -19.15
C VAL A 156 -7.34 -0.43 -18.83
N GLU A 157 -7.55 0.76 -19.37
CA GLU A 157 -6.75 1.93 -19.06
C GLU A 157 -7.00 2.44 -17.64
N LYS A 158 -6.05 3.22 -17.12
CA LYS A 158 -6.21 3.90 -15.83
C LYS A 158 -7.49 4.75 -15.81
N GLY A 159 -8.31 4.57 -14.77
CA GLY A 159 -9.61 5.21 -14.61
C GLY A 159 -10.76 4.51 -15.34
N GLY A 160 -10.48 3.43 -16.09
CA GLY A 160 -11.53 2.63 -16.72
C GLY A 160 -12.44 1.98 -15.69
N VAL A 161 -13.75 1.97 -15.97
CA VAL A 161 -14.77 1.45 -15.06
C VAL A 161 -14.82 -0.06 -15.18
N ILE A 162 -14.65 -0.75 -14.04
CA ILE A 162 -14.70 -2.21 -13.95
C ILE A 162 -16.08 -2.69 -13.50
N ALA A 163 -16.65 -2.02 -12.47
CA ALA A 163 -17.97 -2.33 -11.98
C ALA A 163 -18.67 -1.07 -11.46
N ARG A 164 -20.01 -1.09 -11.47
CA ARG A 164 -20.83 -0.05 -10.86
C ARG A 164 -21.76 -0.67 -9.83
N ILE A 165 -21.78 -0.07 -8.65
CA ILE A 165 -22.69 -0.40 -7.55
C ILE A 165 -23.89 0.54 -7.63
N ASP A 166 -25.04 0.14 -7.10
CA ASP A 166 -26.24 0.96 -7.04
C ASP A 166 -25.97 2.27 -6.29
N GLN A 167 -26.17 3.39 -6.97
CA GLN A 167 -25.86 4.72 -6.48
C GLN A 167 -27.03 5.42 -5.79
N ARG A 168 -28.23 4.84 -5.80
CA ARG A 168 -29.45 5.54 -5.38
C ARG A 168 -29.36 5.97 -3.92
N ASP A 169 -28.97 5.07 -3.03
CA ASP A 169 -28.86 5.35 -1.60
C ASP A 169 -27.72 6.34 -1.30
N TYR A 170 -26.61 6.23 -1.99
CA TYR A 170 -25.46 7.13 -1.86
C TYR A 170 -25.75 8.54 -2.36
N ARG A 171 -26.53 8.66 -3.47
CA ARG A 171 -26.99 9.98 -3.95
C ARG A 171 -27.97 10.62 -2.99
N ALA A 172 -28.89 9.85 -2.40
CA ALA A 172 -29.79 10.34 -1.38
C ALA A 172 -29.06 10.81 -0.13
N ALA A 173 -28.07 10.05 0.32
CA ALA A 173 -27.21 10.43 1.46
C ALA A 173 -26.39 11.69 1.16
N LEU A 174 -25.85 11.85 -0.04
CA LEU A 174 -25.18 13.09 -0.45
C LEU A 174 -26.13 14.28 -0.46
N ALA A 175 -27.32 14.13 -1.04
CA ALA A 175 -28.32 15.20 -1.06
C ALA A 175 -28.74 15.61 0.37
N GLN A 176 -28.90 14.65 1.26
CA GLN A 176 -29.18 14.92 2.68
C GLN A 176 -28.05 15.70 3.35
N ALA A 177 -26.79 15.30 3.14
CA ALA A 177 -25.63 15.99 3.69
C ALA A 177 -25.48 17.41 3.09
N GLN A 178 -25.79 17.61 1.83
CA GLN A 178 -25.83 18.94 1.19
C GLN A 178 -26.85 19.85 1.83
N ALA A 179 -28.08 19.35 2.08
CA ALA A 179 -29.10 20.11 2.78
C ALA A 179 -28.69 20.49 4.22
N GLN A 180 -27.91 19.64 4.91
CA GLN A 180 -27.36 19.96 6.21
C GLN A 180 -26.35 21.10 6.15
N VAL A 181 -25.48 21.13 5.14
CA VAL A 181 -24.54 22.23 4.88
C VAL A 181 -25.29 23.54 4.67
N GLU A 182 -26.32 23.52 3.83
CA GLU A 182 -27.16 24.71 3.56
C GLU A 182 -27.88 25.21 4.82
N GLY A 183 -28.41 24.29 5.64
CA GLY A 183 -29.02 24.62 6.92
C GLY A 183 -28.04 25.25 7.92
N ALA A 184 -26.84 24.69 8.02
CA ALA A 184 -25.78 25.26 8.88
C ALA A 184 -25.29 26.63 8.40
N GLN A 185 -25.21 26.82 7.08
CA GLN A 185 -24.89 28.11 6.46
C GLN A 185 -25.95 29.16 6.77
N ALA A 186 -27.24 28.81 6.66
CA ALA A 186 -28.35 29.68 7.01
C ALA A 186 -28.31 30.09 8.49
N GLY A 187 -27.90 29.17 9.38
CA GLY A 187 -27.67 29.45 10.79
C GLY A 187 -26.63 30.55 11.04
N ILE A 188 -25.52 30.54 10.29
CA ILE A 188 -24.51 31.60 10.37
C ILE A 188 -25.10 32.94 9.92
N HIS A 189 -25.85 32.97 8.82
CA HIS A 189 -26.48 34.19 8.33
C HIS A 189 -27.49 34.77 9.31
N THR A 190 -28.21 33.93 10.06
CA THR A 190 -29.11 34.38 11.13
C THR A 190 -28.36 35.12 12.22
N ILE A 191 -27.24 34.54 12.69
CA ILE A 191 -26.44 35.19 13.73
C ILE A 191 -25.74 36.46 13.22
N ASP A 192 -25.32 36.52 11.97
CA ASP A 192 -24.76 37.73 11.34
C ASP A 192 -25.81 38.86 11.30
N ALA A 193 -27.08 38.56 11.02
CA ALA A 193 -28.18 39.51 11.08
C ALA A 193 -28.47 39.99 12.52
N GLU A 194 -28.37 39.09 13.52
CA GLU A 194 -28.49 39.45 14.93
C GLU A 194 -27.36 40.36 15.38
N ILE A 195 -26.12 40.12 14.96
CA ILE A 195 -24.95 40.99 15.20
C ILE A 195 -25.22 42.37 14.62
N ALA A 196 -25.67 42.46 13.37
CA ALA A 196 -25.97 43.75 12.74
C ALA A 196 -27.08 44.53 13.48
N THR A 197 -28.07 43.82 14.00
CA THR A 197 -29.10 44.43 14.84
C THR A 197 -28.53 44.93 16.17
N GLN A 198 -27.64 44.18 16.81
CA GLN A 198 -26.99 44.57 18.05
C GLN A 198 -26.02 45.74 17.89
N ASP A 199 -25.36 45.84 16.73
CA ASP A 199 -24.49 47.01 16.38
C ASP A 199 -25.34 48.28 16.27
N ALA A 200 -26.58 48.23 15.75
CA ALA A 200 -27.50 49.37 15.78
C ALA A 200 -27.94 49.72 17.19
N GLN A 201 -28.10 48.74 18.09
CA GLN A 201 -28.40 49.01 19.52
C GLN A 201 -27.21 49.69 20.22
N ILE A 202 -25.98 49.29 19.92
CA ILE A 202 -24.76 49.94 20.42
C ILE A 202 -24.75 51.43 19.98
N ALA A 203 -24.99 51.71 18.70
CA ALA A 203 -25.04 53.09 18.20
C ALA A 203 -26.11 53.94 18.92
N SER A 204 -27.28 53.37 19.23
CA SER A 204 -28.32 54.03 20.03
C SER A 204 -27.88 54.28 21.47
N ALA A 205 -27.19 53.33 22.13
CA ALA A 205 -26.66 53.49 23.46
C ALA A 205 -25.53 54.52 23.52
N GLU A 206 -24.68 54.61 22.51
CA GLU A 206 -23.64 55.64 22.37
C GLU A 206 -24.27 57.03 22.29
N ALA A 207 -25.32 57.21 21.52
CA ALA A 207 -26.05 58.43 21.44
C ALA A 207 -26.66 58.87 22.81
N GLN A 208 -27.14 57.88 23.59
CA GLN A 208 -27.65 58.11 24.95
C GLN A 208 -26.53 58.57 25.91
N VAL A 209 -25.35 57.92 25.81
CA VAL A 209 -24.18 58.36 26.59
C VAL A 209 -23.77 59.77 26.21
N ALA A 210 -23.75 60.13 24.94
CA ALA A 210 -23.41 61.49 24.46
C ALA A 210 -24.43 62.50 24.98
N GLN A 211 -25.73 62.19 24.99
CA GLN A 211 -26.75 63.06 25.54
C GLN A 211 -26.59 63.27 27.05
N ALA A 212 -26.35 62.17 27.80
CA ALA A 212 -26.12 62.28 29.25
C ALA A 212 -24.87 63.08 29.58
N GLN A 213 -23.79 62.94 28.81
CA GLN A 213 -22.57 63.73 28.96
C GLN A 213 -22.80 65.21 28.67
N ALA A 214 -23.60 65.57 27.68
CA ALA A 214 -23.94 66.97 27.37
C ALA A 214 -24.74 67.62 28.54
N ASN A 215 -25.69 66.84 29.13
CA ASN A 215 -26.45 67.33 30.29
C ASN A 215 -25.57 67.48 31.55
N LEU A 216 -24.61 66.58 31.76
CA LEU A 216 -23.64 66.67 32.86
C LEU A 216 -22.76 67.93 32.68
N GLU A 217 -22.27 68.18 31.45
CA GLU A 217 -21.45 69.35 31.15
C GLU A 217 -22.23 70.65 31.41
N LEU A 218 -23.51 70.73 30.98
CA LEU A 218 -24.36 71.87 31.28
C LEU A 218 -24.49 72.07 32.80
N SER A 219 -24.69 71.03 33.58
CA SER A 219 -24.80 71.06 35.05
C SER A 219 -23.49 71.53 35.71
N LYS A 220 -22.31 71.08 35.17
CA LYS A 220 -20.99 71.53 35.62
C LYS A 220 -20.75 73.01 35.36
N VAL A 221 -21.09 73.50 34.16
CA VAL A 221 -21.01 74.95 33.83
C VAL A 221 -21.94 75.78 34.74
N THR A 222 -23.18 75.32 34.95
CA THR A 222 -24.12 76.04 35.84
C THR A 222 -23.57 76.08 37.25
N TRP A 223 -23.15 74.97 37.83
CA TRP A 223 -22.54 74.93 39.17
C TRP A 223 -21.27 75.80 39.28
N GLY A 224 -20.37 75.68 38.22
CA GLY A 224 -19.13 76.51 38.17
C GLY A 224 -19.40 78.02 38.23
N ARG A 225 -20.53 78.47 37.64
CA ARG A 225 -20.96 79.87 37.64
C ARG A 225 -21.62 80.25 38.96
N ASP A 226 -22.47 79.36 39.55
CA ASP A 226 -23.25 79.72 40.72
C ASP A 226 -22.46 79.51 42.02
N LYS A 227 -21.50 78.64 42.12
CA LYS A 227 -20.63 78.36 43.26
C LYS A 227 -19.99 79.64 43.88
N PRO A 228 -19.31 80.53 43.08
CA PRO A 228 -18.73 81.75 43.62
C PRO A 228 -19.79 82.74 44.12
N LEU A 229 -21.01 82.77 43.53
CA LEU A 229 -22.12 83.64 43.97
C LEU A 229 -22.66 83.18 45.30
N VAL A 230 -22.80 81.88 45.52
CA VAL A 230 -23.20 81.30 46.83
C VAL A 230 -22.14 81.63 47.89
N ASN A 231 -20.86 81.48 47.60
CA ASN A 231 -19.76 81.77 48.54
C ASN A 231 -19.67 83.27 48.92
N GLN A 232 -20.11 84.17 48.02
CA GLN A 232 -20.15 85.60 48.27
C GLN A 232 -21.46 86.07 48.93
N GLY A 233 -22.41 85.15 49.24
CA GLY A 233 -23.69 85.49 49.83
C GLY A 233 -24.73 86.08 48.84
N TRP A 234 -24.43 86.07 47.49
CA TRP A 234 -25.33 86.67 46.51
C TRP A 234 -26.38 85.63 45.98
N ALA A 235 -26.19 84.37 46.31
CA ALA A 235 -27.19 83.33 46.06
C ALA A 235 -27.47 82.53 47.34
N THR A 236 -28.64 81.86 47.43
CA THR A 236 -29.06 81.13 48.66
C THR A 236 -28.26 79.80 48.79
N ALA A 237 -27.97 79.38 50.01
CA ALA A 237 -27.37 78.10 50.32
C ALA A 237 -28.23 76.92 49.82
N GLN A 238 -29.54 77.08 49.75
CA GLN A 238 -30.47 76.12 49.19
C GLN A 238 -30.24 75.94 47.71
N GLN A 239 -30.05 76.98 46.92
CA GLN A 239 -29.72 76.90 45.47
C GLN A 239 -28.45 76.12 45.26
N GLY A 240 -27.36 76.43 46.01
CA GLY A 240 -26.09 75.68 45.93
C GLY A 240 -26.25 74.19 46.23
N THR A 241 -27.14 73.83 47.18
CA THR A 241 -27.41 72.41 47.45
C THR A 241 -28.17 71.73 46.30
N ILE A 242 -29.15 72.43 45.70
CA ILE A 242 -29.86 71.92 44.49
C ILE A 242 -28.91 71.71 43.35
N ASP A 243 -27.98 72.63 43.04
CA ASP A 243 -27.06 72.49 41.94
C ASP A 243 -26.05 71.34 42.14
N VAL A 244 -25.57 71.14 43.37
CA VAL A 244 -24.75 69.96 43.70
C VAL A 244 -25.53 68.65 43.57
N GLN A 245 -26.80 68.59 43.96
CA GLN A 245 -27.64 67.42 43.80
C GLN A 245 -27.90 67.14 42.30
N ASN A 246 -28.18 68.19 41.52
CA ASN A 246 -28.36 68.05 40.06
C ASN A 246 -27.06 67.56 39.40
N LEU A 247 -25.90 68.06 39.78
CA LEU A 247 -24.60 67.59 39.26
C LEU A 247 -24.43 66.08 39.54
N LYS A 248 -24.69 65.67 40.79
CA LYS A 248 -24.60 64.23 41.16
C LYS A 248 -25.61 63.39 40.40
N ALA A 249 -26.84 63.89 40.21
CA ALA A 249 -27.87 63.19 39.45
C ALA A 249 -27.44 62.98 37.96
N GLN A 250 -26.87 64.05 37.34
CA GLN A 250 -26.39 63.90 35.94
C GLN A 250 -25.16 63.03 35.82
N GLN A 251 -24.28 63.01 36.84
CA GLN A 251 -23.16 62.07 36.88
C GLN A 251 -23.68 60.59 36.93
N ALA A 252 -24.64 60.33 37.83
CA ALA A 252 -25.25 58.99 37.90
C ALA A 252 -25.97 58.60 36.59
N ALA A 253 -26.57 59.57 35.87
CA ALA A 253 -27.19 59.35 34.58
C ALA A 253 -26.14 58.92 33.51
N VAL A 254 -24.95 59.54 33.48
CA VAL A 254 -23.83 59.15 32.60
C VAL A 254 -23.37 57.74 32.96
N ASP A 255 -23.16 57.43 34.22
CA ASP A 255 -22.68 56.14 34.66
C ASP A 255 -23.68 55.05 34.27
N SER A 256 -24.98 55.30 34.41
CA SER A 256 -26.06 54.38 33.96
C SER A 256 -26.07 54.18 32.46
N ALA A 257 -25.93 55.26 31.65
CA ALA A 257 -25.88 55.14 30.19
C ALA A 257 -24.66 54.37 29.73
N GLN A 258 -23.49 54.61 30.37
CA GLN A 258 -22.25 53.85 30.08
C GLN A 258 -22.42 52.36 30.46
N ALA A 259 -23.08 52.03 31.55
CA ALA A 259 -23.36 50.65 31.92
C ALA A 259 -24.27 49.96 30.87
N THR A 260 -25.28 50.66 30.37
CA THR A 260 -26.15 50.17 29.29
C THR A 260 -25.35 49.91 28.00
N LEU A 261 -24.49 50.84 27.59
CA LEU A 261 -23.59 50.67 26.45
C LEU A 261 -22.68 49.43 26.61
N LYS A 262 -22.09 49.26 27.79
CA LYS A 262 -21.27 48.11 28.11
C LYS A 262 -22.01 46.78 28.01
N VAL A 263 -23.27 46.72 28.45
CA VAL A 263 -24.12 45.53 28.29
C VAL A 263 -24.35 45.24 26.81
N ALA A 264 -24.68 46.25 25.98
CA ALA A 264 -24.87 46.07 24.54
C ALA A 264 -23.62 45.56 23.85
N GLN A 265 -22.42 46.08 24.20
CA GLN A 265 -21.14 45.59 23.68
C GLN A 265 -20.86 44.14 24.10
N ARG A 266 -21.14 43.74 25.32
CA ARG A 266 -20.97 42.36 25.79
C ARG A 266 -21.88 41.38 25.05
N GLN A 267 -23.08 41.84 24.67
CA GLN A 267 -23.99 41.02 23.87
C GLN A 267 -23.42 40.69 22.51
N VAL A 268 -22.70 41.61 21.85
CA VAL A 268 -21.98 41.29 20.58
C VAL A 268 -20.91 40.22 20.78
N GLU A 269 -20.15 40.27 21.87
CA GLU A 269 -19.17 39.24 22.20
C GLU A 269 -19.85 37.85 22.33
N THR A 270 -21.01 37.79 22.96
CA THR A 270 -21.79 36.55 23.08
C THR A 270 -22.25 36.05 21.71
N LEU A 271 -22.77 36.93 20.85
CA LEU A 271 -23.19 36.59 19.50
C LEU A 271 -22.00 36.13 18.62
N ARG A 272 -20.85 36.75 18.77
CA ARG A 272 -19.61 36.31 18.08
C ARG A 272 -19.17 34.90 18.50
N ALA A 273 -19.29 34.59 19.80
CA ALA A 273 -19.03 33.25 20.30
C ALA A 273 -20.04 32.21 19.72
N GLN A 274 -21.31 32.61 19.63
CA GLN A 274 -22.34 31.77 18.97
C GLN A 274 -22.05 31.58 17.48
N ARG A 275 -21.62 32.65 16.79
CA ARG A 275 -21.20 32.59 15.39
C ARG A 275 -20.05 31.59 15.20
N ALA A 276 -19.01 31.64 16.04
CA ALA A 276 -17.91 30.68 16.00
C ALA A 276 -18.39 29.23 16.23
N SER A 277 -19.37 29.01 17.10
CA SER A 277 -19.98 27.70 17.28
C SER A 277 -20.76 27.23 16.05
N ALA A 278 -21.50 28.16 15.41
CA ALA A 278 -22.21 27.85 14.14
C ALA A 278 -21.25 27.55 12.98
N GLU A 279 -20.10 28.24 12.92
CA GLU A 279 -19.03 27.94 11.96
C GLU A 279 -18.45 26.54 12.16
N ALA A 280 -18.25 26.12 13.41
CA ALA A 280 -17.83 24.75 13.71
C ALA A 280 -18.86 23.70 13.27
N THR A 281 -20.15 24.00 13.46
CA THR A 281 -21.26 23.15 12.99
C THR A 281 -21.30 23.09 11.47
N PHE A 282 -21.08 24.19 10.79
CA PHE A 282 -20.98 24.25 9.31
C PHE A 282 -19.80 23.42 8.81
N ALA A 283 -18.62 23.53 9.42
CA ALA A 283 -17.46 22.72 9.07
C ALA A 283 -17.71 21.22 9.27
N GLN A 284 -18.43 20.85 10.32
CA GLN A 284 -18.85 19.46 10.54
C GLN A 284 -19.80 18.97 9.45
N ALA A 285 -20.78 19.78 9.06
CA ALA A 285 -21.71 19.44 7.99
C ALA A 285 -20.99 19.30 6.63
N GLN A 286 -19.99 20.15 6.35
CA GLN A 286 -19.13 20.01 5.17
C GLN A 286 -18.37 18.69 5.18
N ALA A 287 -17.76 18.31 6.29
CA ALA A 287 -17.05 17.02 6.39
C ALA A 287 -17.99 15.83 6.14
N GLN A 288 -19.23 15.89 6.64
CA GLN A 288 -20.24 14.85 6.38
C GLN A 288 -20.63 14.78 4.89
N ARG A 289 -20.79 15.93 4.21
CA ARG A 289 -21.05 15.99 2.78
C ARG A 289 -19.88 15.38 1.98
N ASP A 290 -18.64 15.72 2.34
CA ASP A 290 -17.46 15.22 1.66
C ASP A 290 -17.33 13.69 1.83
N GLN A 291 -17.62 13.16 3.02
CA GLN A 291 -17.69 11.72 3.26
C GLN A 291 -18.78 11.05 2.40
N ALA A 292 -19.96 11.64 2.30
CA ALA A 292 -21.03 11.12 1.46
C ALA A 292 -20.65 11.15 -0.04
N GLN A 293 -19.94 12.19 -0.47
CA GLN A 293 -19.43 12.32 -1.84
C GLN A 293 -18.35 11.26 -2.15
N LEU A 294 -17.44 11.00 -1.23
CA LEU A 294 -16.45 9.92 -1.37
C LEU A 294 -17.15 8.57 -1.49
N ASN A 295 -18.13 8.29 -0.62
CA ASN A 295 -18.89 7.04 -0.67
C ASN A 295 -19.64 6.88 -2.00
N LEU A 296 -20.19 7.97 -2.55
CA LEU A 296 -20.77 7.95 -3.90
C LEU A 296 -19.70 7.68 -4.95
N GLY A 297 -18.51 8.25 -4.84
CA GLY A 297 -17.38 7.96 -5.73
C GLY A 297 -17.00 6.48 -5.73
N TYR A 298 -16.95 5.88 -4.56
CA TYR A 298 -16.60 4.46 -4.37
C TYR A 298 -17.63 3.49 -4.95
N THR A 299 -18.83 3.94 -5.30
CA THR A 299 -19.81 3.11 -6.04
C THR A 299 -19.38 2.80 -7.46
N THR A 300 -18.42 3.53 -7.99
CA THR A 300 -17.82 3.27 -9.31
C THR A 300 -16.44 2.70 -9.08
N VAL A 301 -16.29 1.41 -9.29
CA VAL A 301 -15.02 0.70 -9.16
C VAL A 301 -14.22 0.89 -10.43
N THR A 302 -13.06 1.53 -10.33
CA THR A 302 -12.20 1.87 -11.47
C THR A 302 -10.82 1.23 -11.32
N ALA A 303 -10.12 1.06 -12.43
CA ALA A 303 -8.73 0.65 -12.44
C ALA A 303 -7.82 1.82 -12.04
N ASP A 304 -6.96 1.64 -11.01
CA ASP A 304 -6.03 2.67 -10.56
C ASP A 304 -4.81 2.83 -11.48
N GLN A 305 -4.52 1.83 -12.30
CA GLN A 305 -3.42 1.77 -13.25
C GLN A 305 -3.83 0.99 -14.50
N PRO A 306 -3.14 1.11 -15.63
CA PRO A 306 -3.43 0.31 -16.82
C PRO A 306 -3.08 -1.16 -16.57
N GLY A 307 -3.85 -2.06 -17.18
CA GLY A 307 -3.65 -3.50 -17.03
C GLY A 307 -4.84 -4.32 -17.51
N THR A 308 -4.82 -5.60 -17.23
CA THR A 308 -5.81 -6.57 -17.72
C THR A 308 -6.65 -7.12 -16.56
N VAL A 309 -7.97 -7.12 -16.74
CA VAL A 309 -8.93 -7.77 -15.83
C VAL A 309 -8.91 -9.27 -16.11
N VAL A 310 -8.69 -10.07 -15.07
CA VAL A 310 -8.70 -11.54 -15.17
C VAL A 310 -9.55 -12.14 -14.05
N ASN A 311 -10.07 -13.34 -14.27
CA ASN A 311 -10.89 -14.05 -13.29
C ASN A 311 -12.06 -13.18 -12.77
N LEU A 312 -12.87 -12.67 -13.70
CA LEU A 312 -14.02 -11.82 -13.40
C LEU A 312 -15.13 -12.64 -12.71
N THR A 313 -15.27 -12.49 -11.40
CA THR A 313 -16.29 -13.16 -10.57
C THR A 313 -17.51 -12.28 -10.31
N GLY A 314 -17.37 -10.97 -10.49
CA GLY A 314 -18.43 -9.97 -10.29
C GLY A 314 -19.52 -10.09 -11.34
N ALA A 315 -20.79 -10.28 -10.91
CA ALA A 315 -21.94 -10.38 -11.78
C ALA A 315 -22.99 -9.29 -11.51
N VAL A 316 -23.68 -8.85 -12.55
CA VAL A 316 -24.82 -7.92 -12.41
C VAL A 316 -25.91 -8.55 -11.56
N GLY A 317 -26.41 -7.82 -10.56
CA GLY A 317 -27.40 -8.31 -9.58
C GLY A 317 -26.76 -8.98 -8.34
N GLN A 318 -25.45 -9.20 -8.31
CA GLN A 318 -24.74 -9.67 -7.12
C GLN A 318 -24.70 -8.55 -6.07
N TYR A 319 -24.89 -8.94 -4.80
CA TYR A 319 -24.66 -8.03 -3.68
C TYR A 319 -23.18 -8.11 -3.29
N ALA A 320 -22.47 -7.01 -3.44
CA ALA A 320 -21.06 -6.88 -3.09
C ALA A 320 -20.91 -6.17 -1.75
N GLN A 321 -19.94 -6.62 -0.96
CA GLN A 321 -19.54 -5.98 0.31
C GLN A 321 -18.09 -5.47 0.17
N PRO A 322 -17.69 -4.51 1.01
CA PRO A 322 -16.29 -4.10 1.08
C PRO A 322 -15.36 -5.31 1.26
N GLY A 323 -14.36 -5.42 0.38
CA GLY A 323 -13.42 -6.54 0.38
C GLY A 323 -13.91 -7.81 -0.35
N THR A 324 -15.09 -7.79 -0.99
CA THR A 324 -15.51 -8.88 -1.88
C THR A 324 -14.74 -8.79 -3.20
N ASP A 325 -13.99 -9.81 -3.55
CA ASP A 325 -13.24 -9.84 -4.80
C ASP A 325 -14.21 -9.92 -6.00
N LEU A 326 -14.17 -8.91 -6.85
CA LEU A 326 -14.95 -8.85 -8.10
C LEU A 326 -14.15 -9.34 -9.30
N SER A 327 -12.84 -9.17 -9.29
CA SER A 327 -11.92 -9.64 -10.31
C SER A 327 -10.49 -9.60 -9.78
N MET A 328 -9.59 -10.33 -10.44
CA MET A 328 -8.16 -10.12 -10.31
C MET A 328 -7.71 -9.11 -11.38
N PHE A 329 -6.70 -8.32 -11.06
CA PHE A 329 -6.12 -7.33 -11.94
C PHE A 329 -4.62 -7.56 -12.10
N VAL A 330 -4.18 -7.63 -13.34
CA VAL A 330 -2.78 -7.78 -13.71
C VAL A 330 -2.31 -6.47 -14.35
N PRO A 331 -1.46 -5.69 -13.67
CA PRO A 331 -0.89 -4.48 -14.25
C PRO A 331 0.00 -4.78 -15.45
N ASP A 332 0.15 -3.79 -16.34
CA ASP A 332 1.05 -3.88 -17.49
C ASP A 332 2.53 -3.90 -17.09
N GLU A 333 2.85 -3.46 -15.86
CA GLU A 333 4.21 -3.55 -15.33
C GLU A 333 4.53 -5.00 -14.98
N ILE A 334 5.24 -5.66 -15.89
CA ILE A 334 5.69 -7.03 -15.74
C ILE A 334 7.22 -7.09 -15.64
N TRP A 335 7.73 -8.15 -15.03
CA TRP A 335 9.16 -8.46 -14.99
C TRP A 335 9.36 -9.97 -15.00
N VAL A 336 10.56 -10.39 -15.30
CA VAL A 336 10.96 -11.79 -15.18
C VAL A 336 11.63 -12.00 -13.82
N VAL A 337 11.22 -13.06 -13.13
CA VAL A 337 11.91 -13.61 -11.96
C VAL A 337 12.68 -14.83 -12.43
N ALA A 338 14.00 -14.72 -12.45
CA ALA A 338 14.90 -15.78 -12.91
C ALA A 338 15.71 -16.30 -11.72
N ASN A 339 15.59 -17.60 -11.45
CA ASN A 339 16.27 -18.25 -10.34
C ASN A 339 17.60 -18.83 -10.82
N TYR A 340 18.67 -18.05 -10.69
CA TYR A 340 20.04 -18.50 -11.02
C TYR A 340 20.65 -19.28 -9.86
N LYS A 341 21.54 -20.21 -10.18
CA LYS A 341 22.36 -20.89 -9.17
C LYS A 341 23.30 -19.88 -8.52
N GLU A 342 23.55 -20.01 -7.23
CA GLU A 342 24.48 -19.14 -6.49
C GLU A 342 25.85 -19.05 -7.17
N THR A 343 26.31 -20.14 -7.81
CA THR A 343 27.57 -20.20 -8.56
C THR A 343 27.61 -19.36 -9.84
N GLN A 344 26.45 -18.94 -10.35
CA GLN A 344 26.32 -18.13 -11.58
C GLN A 344 26.31 -16.62 -11.30
N LEU A 345 26.24 -16.22 -10.02
CA LEU A 345 26.04 -14.81 -9.64
C LEU A 345 27.34 -14.00 -9.54
N ASP A 346 28.51 -14.67 -9.57
CA ASP A 346 29.82 -14.00 -9.34
C ASP A 346 30.02 -12.77 -10.21
N ARG A 347 29.65 -12.87 -11.50
CA ARG A 347 29.81 -11.80 -12.50
C ARG A 347 28.51 -11.07 -12.85
N MET A 348 27.38 -11.46 -12.25
CA MET A 348 26.07 -10.87 -12.54
C MET A 348 25.90 -9.52 -11.82
N ARG A 349 25.56 -8.48 -12.57
CA ARG A 349 25.41 -7.11 -12.04
C ARG A 349 24.18 -6.45 -12.65
N PRO A 350 23.52 -5.55 -11.91
CA PRO A 350 22.45 -4.70 -12.44
C PRO A 350 22.90 -3.93 -13.68
N GLY A 351 22.00 -3.81 -14.67
CA GLY A 351 22.24 -3.13 -15.94
C GLY A 351 22.79 -4.02 -17.05
N GLN A 352 23.13 -5.29 -16.78
CA GLN A 352 23.59 -6.20 -17.82
C GLN A 352 22.45 -6.56 -18.78
N PRO A 353 22.70 -6.63 -20.10
CA PRO A 353 21.70 -7.00 -21.09
C PRO A 353 21.34 -8.48 -20.98
N VAL A 354 20.06 -8.76 -21.25
CA VAL A 354 19.48 -10.09 -21.17
C VAL A 354 18.68 -10.37 -22.44
N ASP A 355 18.94 -11.51 -23.08
CA ASP A 355 18.09 -12.06 -24.11
C ASP A 355 17.08 -13.00 -23.43
N ILE A 356 15.80 -12.83 -23.74
CA ILE A 356 14.71 -13.54 -23.07
C ILE A 356 13.95 -14.33 -24.14
N GLU A 357 13.98 -15.64 -24.02
CA GLU A 357 13.15 -16.52 -24.83
C GLU A 357 11.89 -16.87 -24.03
N ILE A 358 10.71 -16.66 -24.61
CA ILE A 358 9.42 -16.94 -23.95
C ILE A 358 8.83 -18.18 -24.62
N ASP A 359 8.55 -19.22 -23.85
CA ASP A 359 8.06 -20.51 -24.38
C ASP A 359 6.78 -20.38 -25.21
N ALA A 360 5.94 -19.41 -24.87
CA ALA A 360 4.69 -19.13 -25.60
C ALA A 360 4.94 -18.47 -26.98
N TYR A 361 6.11 -17.87 -27.19
CA TYR A 361 6.44 -17.11 -28.41
C TYR A 361 7.85 -17.41 -28.92
N PRO A 362 8.13 -18.65 -29.35
CA PRO A 362 9.50 -19.13 -29.66
C PRO A 362 10.14 -18.47 -30.89
N GLU A 363 9.35 -17.80 -31.72
CA GLU A 363 9.85 -17.12 -32.93
C GLU A 363 10.18 -15.65 -32.70
N ARG A 364 10.02 -15.15 -31.42
CA ARG A 364 10.23 -13.75 -31.07
C ARG A 364 11.35 -13.62 -30.06
N ASP A 365 12.27 -12.75 -30.34
CA ASP A 365 13.35 -12.37 -29.43
C ASP A 365 12.89 -11.19 -28.56
N PHE A 366 12.95 -11.37 -27.26
CA PHE A 366 12.70 -10.30 -26.28
C PHE A 366 14.02 -9.92 -25.62
N HIS A 367 14.22 -8.63 -25.42
CA HIS A 367 15.41 -8.10 -24.77
C HIS A 367 15.03 -7.46 -23.45
N GLY A 368 15.96 -7.45 -22.53
CA GLY A 368 15.78 -6.83 -21.22
C GLY A 368 17.11 -6.57 -20.55
N HIS A 369 17.04 -6.17 -19.31
CA HIS A 369 18.23 -5.97 -18.50
C HIS A 369 18.02 -6.44 -17.06
N VAL A 370 19.11 -6.82 -16.42
CA VAL A 370 19.11 -7.16 -14.98
C VAL A 370 18.79 -5.92 -14.18
N ALA A 371 17.65 -5.90 -13.49
CA ALA A 371 17.28 -4.79 -12.62
C ALA A 371 17.90 -4.93 -11.22
N SER A 372 17.84 -6.12 -10.64
CA SER A 372 18.41 -6.38 -9.32
C SER A 372 18.64 -7.87 -9.08
N VAL A 373 19.59 -8.17 -8.21
CA VAL A 373 19.86 -9.51 -7.67
C VAL A 373 19.41 -9.52 -6.22
N GLN A 374 18.60 -10.51 -5.81
CA GLN A 374 18.13 -10.63 -4.44
C GLN A 374 19.30 -10.98 -3.51
N PRO A 375 19.43 -10.33 -2.33
CA PRO A 375 20.53 -10.61 -1.38
C PRO A 375 20.26 -11.89 -0.56
N GLY A 376 20.12 -13.04 -1.19
CA GLY A 376 19.89 -14.32 -0.54
C GLY A 376 19.03 -15.28 -1.36
N SER A 377 18.99 -16.54 -0.95
CA SER A 377 18.23 -17.59 -1.64
C SER A 377 16.72 -17.39 -1.47
N GLY A 378 15.93 -17.83 -2.44
CA GLY A 378 14.48 -17.76 -2.39
C GLY A 378 13.89 -18.47 -1.16
N THR A 379 14.52 -19.54 -0.70
CA THR A 379 14.10 -20.30 0.49
C THR A 379 14.30 -19.54 1.80
N ALA A 380 15.31 -18.65 1.88
CA ALA A 380 15.58 -17.86 3.08
C ALA A 380 14.48 -16.82 3.39
N PHE A 381 13.74 -16.38 2.36
CA PHE A 381 12.65 -15.40 2.45
C PHE A 381 11.26 -16.03 2.33
N SER A 382 11.17 -17.36 2.33
CA SER A 382 9.88 -18.06 2.35
C SER A 382 9.21 -17.89 3.72
N LEU A 383 7.87 -17.77 3.72
CA LEU A 383 7.04 -17.74 4.94
C LEU A 383 7.23 -19.00 5.82
N LEU A 384 7.57 -20.13 5.20
CA LEU A 384 7.88 -21.39 5.85
C LEU A 384 9.24 -21.89 5.35
N PRO A 385 10.34 -21.43 5.94
CA PRO A 385 11.67 -21.93 5.57
C PRO A 385 11.74 -23.43 5.81
N ALA A 386 12.34 -24.18 4.89
CA ALA A 386 12.57 -25.60 5.09
C ALA A 386 13.64 -25.79 6.16
N GLU A 387 13.24 -26.20 7.36
CA GLU A 387 14.16 -26.59 8.42
C GLU A 387 14.57 -28.05 8.25
N ASN A 388 15.86 -28.29 8.06
CA ASN A 388 16.44 -29.64 8.06
C ASN A 388 16.57 -30.12 9.50
N ALA A 389 15.51 -30.67 10.06
CA ALA A 389 15.44 -31.17 11.46
C ALA A 389 16.26 -32.43 11.74
N THR A 390 16.89 -33.07 10.73
CA THR A 390 17.51 -34.40 10.86
C THR A 390 19.02 -34.40 11.08
N GLY A 391 19.67 -33.25 11.29
CA GLY A 391 21.08 -33.17 11.65
C GLY A 391 22.10 -33.50 10.53
N ASN A 392 21.71 -34.01 9.39
CA ASN A 392 22.56 -34.20 8.23
C ASN A 392 22.48 -32.99 7.29
N TYR A 393 23.49 -32.12 7.36
CA TYR A 393 23.61 -30.99 6.45
C TYR A 393 24.20 -31.46 5.10
N VAL A 394 23.37 -31.47 4.08
CA VAL A 394 23.82 -31.65 2.69
C VAL A 394 23.95 -30.28 2.05
N LYS A 395 25.17 -29.91 1.64
CA LYS A 395 25.40 -28.67 0.90
C LYS A 395 24.84 -28.83 -0.52
N ILE A 396 23.68 -28.20 -0.76
CA ILE A 396 23.07 -28.09 -2.09
C ILE A 396 23.27 -26.66 -2.60
N VAL A 397 23.46 -26.51 -3.92
CA VAL A 397 23.54 -25.20 -4.55
C VAL A 397 22.17 -24.54 -4.45
N GLN A 398 22.12 -23.38 -3.80
CA GLN A 398 20.89 -22.59 -3.67
C GLN A 398 20.62 -21.80 -4.93
N ARG A 399 19.31 -21.50 -5.17
CA ARG A 399 18.91 -20.59 -6.26
C ARG A 399 18.59 -19.22 -5.67
N VAL A 400 19.02 -18.20 -6.38
CA VAL A 400 18.84 -16.79 -6.00
C VAL A 400 18.00 -16.11 -7.09
N PRO A 401 16.87 -15.50 -6.72
CA PRO A 401 16.04 -14.77 -7.67
C PRO A 401 16.74 -13.50 -8.18
N VAL A 402 16.73 -13.33 -9.48
CA VAL A 402 17.19 -12.14 -10.18
C VAL A 402 15.99 -11.52 -10.90
N LYS A 403 15.76 -10.24 -10.64
CA LYS A 403 14.71 -9.47 -11.33
C LYS A 403 15.27 -8.92 -12.63
N ILE A 404 14.60 -9.23 -13.74
CA ILE A 404 14.93 -8.76 -15.08
C ILE A 404 13.72 -7.97 -15.60
N ILE A 405 13.96 -6.76 -16.11
CA ILE A 405 12.92 -5.95 -16.76
C ILE A 405 12.98 -6.22 -18.27
N VAL A 406 11.81 -6.45 -18.85
CA VAL A 406 11.65 -6.61 -20.29
C VAL A 406 11.59 -5.23 -20.92
N ASP A 407 12.47 -4.96 -21.89
CA ASP A 407 12.53 -3.67 -22.54
C ASP A 407 11.51 -3.63 -23.70
N ASN A 408 10.64 -2.62 -23.69
CA ASN A 408 9.66 -2.36 -24.75
C ASN A 408 8.87 -3.62 -25.22
N PRO A 409 8.12 -4.29 -24.34
CA PRO A 409 7.35 -5.44 -24.74
C PRO A 409 6.39 -5.06 -25.90
N PRO A 410 6.31 -5.85 -26.99
CA PRO A 410 5.41 -5.55 -28.09
C PRO A 410 3.94 -5.59 -27.64
N ALA A 411 3.16 -4.59 -28.05
CA ALA A 411 1.75 -4.47 -27.66
C ALA A 411 0.83 -5.56 -28.24
N ASP A 412 1.31 -6.30 -29.25
CA ASP A 412 0.58 -7.40 -29.90
C ASP A 412 0.77 -8.76 -29.20
N VAL A 413 1.53 -8.79 -28.11
CA VAL A 413 1.86 -10.00 -27.35
C VAL A 413 1.25 -9.93 -25.96
N ALA A 414 0.40 -10.88 -25.63
CA ALA A 414 -0.16 -10.99 -24.28
C ALA A 414 0.86 -11.66 -23.36
N LEU A 415 1.63 -10.86 -22.63
CA LEU A 415 2.55 -11.34 -21.61
C LEU A 415 1.86 -11.30 -20.25
N GLY A 416 1.89 -12.40 -19.51
CA GLY A 416 1.22 -12.50 -18.22
C GLY A 416 2.01 -13.30 -17.20
N PRO A 417 1.69 -13.11 -15.90
CA PRO A 417 2.36 -13.80 -14.81
C PRO A 417 2.17 -15.33 -14.93
N GLY A 418 3.25 -16.06 -14.61
CA GLY A 418 3.29 -17.52 -14.69
C GLY A 418 3.75 -18.10 -16.02
N MET A 419 3.97 -17.30 -17.06
CA MET A 419 4.56 -17.78 -18.31
C MET A 419 6.03 -18.12 -18.09
N SER A 420 6.46 -19.30 -18.59
CA SER A 420 7.82 -19.78 -18.52
C SER A 420 8.70 -19.04 -19.51
N VAL A 421 9.91 -18.72 -19.11
CA VAL A 421 10.90 -18.01 -19.91
C VAL A 421 12.30 -18.55 -19.67
N VAL A 422 13.18 -18.40 -20.64
CA VAL A 422 14.61 -18.75 -20.54
C VAL A 422 15.43 -17.48 -20.75
N PRO A 423 15.79 -16.76 -19.67
CA PRO A 423 16.63 -15.57 -19.76
C PRO A 423 18.12 -15.97 -19.85
N THR A 424 18.81 -15.38 -20.80
CA THR A 424 20.25 -15.50 -20.99
C THR A 424 20.93 -14.16 -20.75
N VAL A 425 21.61 -14.03 -19.61
CA VAL A 425 22.31 -12.81 -19.21
C VAL A 425 23.71 -12.78 -19.77
N ARG A 426 24.09 -11.70 -20.42
CA ARG A 426 25.47 -11.45 -20.82
C ARG A 426 26.26 -10.88 -19.62
N VAL A 427 27.02 -11.75 -18.97
CA VAL A 427 27.80 -11.41 -17.76
C VAL A 427 29.16 -10.77 -18.05
N ASP A 428 29.67 -10.89 -19.26
CA ASP A 428 30.91 -10.26 -19.72
C ASP A 428 30.62 -9.33 -20.90
N PRO A 429 30.83 -8.00 -20.75
CA PRO A 429 30.60 -7.04 -21.83
C PRO A 429 31.67 -7.12 -22.94
N SER A 430 32.80 -7.80 -22.70
CA SER A 430 33.85 -7.96 -23.74
C SER A 430 33.34 -8.85 -24.87
N PRO A 431 33.67 -8.54 -26.14
CA PRO A 431 33.29 -9.43 -27.23
C PRO A 431 34.05 -10.75 -27.14
N SER A 432 33.34 -11.88 -27.22
CA SER A 432 33.95 -13.21 -27.25
C SER A 432 34.88 -13.36 -28.46
N LEU A 433 35.78 -14.33 -28.39
CA LEU A 433 36.66 -14.62 -29.53
C LEU A 433 35.86 -15.00 -30.78
N TYR A 434 34.73 -15.68 -30.60
CA TYR A 434 33.82 -16.00 -31.72
C TYR A 434 33.23 -14.73 -32.34
N GLU A 435 32.75 -13.78 -31.54
CA GLU A 435 32.20 -12.49 -32.01
C GLU A 435 33.28 -11.66 -32.75
N ARG A 436 34.51 -11.64 -32.21
CA ARG A 436 35.67 -10.98 -32.90
C ARG A 436 36.00 -11.61 -34.24
N LEU A 437 36.01 -12.93 -34.31
CA LEU A 437 36.24 -13.65 -35.55
C LEU A 437 35.12 -13.41 -36.56
N LYS A 438 33.86 -13.49 -36.11
CA LYS A 438 32.68 -13.22 -36.96
C LYS A 438 32.71 -11.80 -37.52
N ALA A 439 32.97 -10.81 -36.69
CA ALA A 439 33.11 -9.40 -37.12
C ALA A 439 34.27 -9.21 -38.10
N GLY A 440 35.39 -9.89 -37.90
CA GLY A 440 36.52 -9.86 -38.82
C GLY A 440 36.19 -10.46 -40.22
N VAL A 441 35.48 -11.57 -40.24
CA VAL A 441 35.02 -12.22 -41.50
C VAL A 441 33.98 -11.32 -42.20
N GLU A 442 33.02 -10.75 -41.50
CA GLU A 442 32.03 -9.84 -42.09
C GLU A 442 32.68 -8.56 -42.65
N GLN A 443 33.67 -7.99 -41.96
CA GLN A 443 34.43 -6.86 -42.50
C GLN A 443 35.25 -7.22 -43.77
N TRP A 444 35.78 -8.45 -43.82
CA TRP A 444 36.49 -8.91 -44.98
C TRP A 444 35.55 -9.09 -46.18
N TRP A 445 34.35 -9.70 -45.97
CA TRP A 445 33.32 -9.86 -47.01
C TRP A 445 32.78 -8.52 -47.54
N ARG A 446 32.70 -7.49 -46.71
CA ARG A 446 32.27 -6.14 -47.14
C ARG A 446 33.35 -5.38 -47.93
N ARG A 447 34.60 -5.85 -47.90
CA ARG A 447 35.74 -5.25 -48.65
C ARG A 447 36.03 -5.93 -49.98
N VAL A 448 35.51 -7.14 -50.20
CA VAL A 448 35.56 -7.89 -51.43
C VAL A 448 34.28 -7.66 -52.24
#